data_d36274a42ef7ac49036889e5364b7b98
#
_entry.id   d36274a42ef7ac49036889e5364b7b98
#
_cell.length_a   1.000
_cell.length_b   1.000
_cell.length_c   1.000
_cell.angle_alpha   90.00
_cell.angle_beta   90.00
_cell.angle_gamma   90.00
#
_symmetry.space_group_name_H-M   'P 1'
#
loop_
_entity.id
_entity.type
_entity.pdbx_description
1 polymer ?
#
loop_
_entity_poly.entity_id
_entity_poly.type
_entity_poly.pdbx_seq_one_letter_code
_entity_poly.pdbx_strand_id
1 'polypeptide(L)'
;MTATSGLLIEGLSKTYRNGVHALAGVDLHVQSGMYGLLGPNGAGKSSLMRTLATLQTPDGGRIQLDGVDVLADPDHLRRRLGYLPQHIGAYPGMSARTLLDRFAWLKGRTDRGERRDEVHGLLEKVNLAQAADREVASYSGGMLRRFGIALALVGAPRLLIVDEPTAGLDPAERNRFHHVLAEVAADAIVLLSTHIVEDVENLCRRLAILAAGRIVAEGTPAELIAPYCGRLWHCVVPRSQPLPPHLHATASPEGSHVIVLAQQAPDPRFVPHLPRLEDVYYAALAQAHANAAEAA
;
A
#
# COMPACT_ATOMS: atom_id res chain seq x y z
N MET A 1 21.74 12.19 20.35
CA MET A 1 20.94 12.09 19.13
C MET A 1 19.96 10.93 19.34
N THR A 2 18.69 11.23 19.54
CA THR A 2 17.65 10.21 19.67
C THR A 2 17.55 9.48 18.33
N ALA A 3 17.83 8.17 18.32
CA ALA A 3 17.66 7.35 17.12
C ALA A 3 16.21 7.50 16.64
N THR A 4 16.02 7.96 15.42
CA THR A 4 14.70 8.12 14.81
C THR A 4 14.13 6.72 14.62
N SER A 5 13.21 6.31 15.48
CA SER A 5 12.51 5.03 15.33
C SER A 5 11.54 5.14 14.17
N GLY A 6 11.60 4.22 13.22
CA GLY A 6 10.71 4.18 12.07
C GLY A 6 11.44 4.07 10.74
N LEU A 7 10.67 4.18 9.66
CA LEU A 7 11.17 4.24 8.29
C LEU A 7 11.25 5.71 7.86
N LEU A 8 12.45 6.17 7.52
CA LEU A 8 12.71 7.51 6.99
C LEU A 8 13.17 7.39 5.54
N ILE A 9 12.54 8.15 4.66
CA ILE A 9 12.86 8.26 3.24
C ILE A 9 13.07 9.74 2.94
N GLU A 10 14.20 10.11 2.32
CA GLU A 10 14.56 11.48 2.02
C GLU A 10 15.03 11.62 0.57
N GLY A 11 14.35 12.45 -0.21
CA GLY A 11 14.70 12.82 -1.57
C GLY A 11 14.79 11.64 -2.55
N LEU A 12 14.03 10.55 -2.31
CA LEU A 12 14.19 9.30 -3.06
C LEU A 12 13.78 9.48 -4.53
N SER A 13 14.69 9.14 -5.44
CA SER A 13 14.49 9.30 -6.88
C SER A 13 14.83 8.03 -7.64
N LYS A 14 14.07 7.77 -8.73
CA LYS A 14 14.26 6.66 -9.64
C LYS A 14 13.79 6.98 -11.04
N THR A 15 14.71 6.91 -11.99
CA THR A 15 14.43 7.01 -13.43
C THR A 15 14.79 5.70 -14.11
N TYR A 16 13.89 5.15 -14.90
CA TYR A 16 14.16 3.95 -15.67
C TYR A 16 14.88 4.29 -17.00
N ARG A 17 15.55 3.28 -17.59
CA ARG A 17 16.30 3.44 -18.85
C ARG A 17 15.47 3.98 -20.02
N ASN A 18 14.17 3.79 -20.00
CA ASN A 18 13.22 4.33 -20.99
C ASN A 18 12.83 5.80 -20.74
N GLY A 19 13.49 6.49 -19.80
CA GLY A 19 13.24 7.90 -19.47
C GLY A 19 12.09 8.14 -18.48
N VAL A 20 11.40 7.10 -18.01
CA VAL A 20 10.29 7.26 -17.05
C VAL A 20 10.83 7.62 -15.68
N HIS A 21 10.47 8.80 -15.18
CA HIS A 21 10.74 9.25 -13.80
C HIS A 21 9.71 8.62 -12.85
N ALA A 22 10.04 7.46 -12.32
CA ALA A 22 9.12 6.71 -11.46
C ALA A 22 9.03 7.24 -10.02
N LEU A 23 10.13 7.82 -9.51
CA LEU A 23 10.19 8.54 -8.23
C LEU A 23 10.96 9.84 -8.45
N ALA A 24 10.45 10.94 -7.92
CA ALA A 24 10.94 12.28 -8.18
C ALA A 24 11.06 13.11 -6.87
N GLY A 25 11.97 12.68 -5.98
CA GLY A 25 12.18 13.31 -4.67
C GLY A 25 11.08 12.94 -3.69
N VAL A 26 10.93 11.66 -3.38
CA VAL A 26 9.95 11.17 -2.41
C VAL A 26 10.53 11.30 -1.00
N ASP A 27 9.80 12.02 -0.14
CA ASP A 27 10.07 12.14 1.29
C ASP A 27 8.93 11.50 2.08
N LEU A 28 9.24 10.63 3.05
CA LEU A 28 8.27 9.99 3.93
C LEU A 28 8.90 9.68 5.29
N HIS A 29 8.12 9.86 6.36
CA HIS A 29 8.48 9.41 7.69
C HIS A 29 7.36 8.54 8.27
N VAL A 30 7.60 7.24 8.35
CA VAL A 30 6.61 6.25 8.78
C VAL A 30 7.01 5.64 10.11
N GLN A 31 6.15 5.76 11.10
CA GLN A 31 6.29 5.11 12.41
C GLN A 31 5.59 3.75 12.43
N SER A 32 5.75 2.99 13.53
CA SER A 32 5.03 1.72 13.72
C SER A 32 3.52 1.91 13.59
N GLY A 33 2.87 0.94 12.98
CA GLY A 33 1.45 0.96 12.66
C GLY A 33 1.18 0.76 11.18
N MET A 34 -0.10 0.87 10.81
CA MET A 34 -0.54 0.81 9.41
C MET A 34 -0.37 2.18 8.75
N TYR A 35 0.34 2.20 7.63
CA TYR A 35 0.51 3.37 6.78
C TYR A 35 0.09 3.06 5.34
N GLY A 36 -0.81 3.87 4.79
CA GLY A 36 -1.33 3.71 3.44
C GLY A 36 -0.50 4.47 2.40
N LEU A 37 -0.19 3.84 1.27
CA LEU A 37 0.32 4.49 0.08
C LEU A 37 -0.72 4.37 -1.03
N LEU A 38 -1.48 5.42 -1.23
CA LEU A 38 -2.55 5.50 -2.22
C LEU A 38 -2.03 6.14 -3.51
N GLY A 39 -2.50 5.70 -4.65
CA GLY A 39 -2.16 6.33 -5.93
C GLY A 39 -2.64 5.52 -7.13
N PRO A 40 -2.79 6.15 -8.31
CA PRO A 40 -3.21 5.46 -9.52
C PRO A 40 -2.14 4.50 -10.04
N ASN A 41 -2.52 3.69 -11.03
CA ASN A 41 -1.55 2.87 -11.75
C ASN A 41 -0.53 3.77 -12.45
N GLY A 42 0.76 3.41 -12.38
CA GLY A 42 1.83 4.24 -12.91
C GLY A 42 2.31 5.39 -12.01
N ALA A 43 1.70 5.63 -10.85
CA ALA A 43 2.10 6.69 -9.93
C ALA A 43 3.51 6.54 -9.34
N GLY A 44 4.10 5.32 -9.40
CA GLY A 44 5.40 5.00 -8.80
C GLY A 44 5.34 4.10 -7.58
N LYS A 45 4.15 3.68 -7.12
CA LYS A 45 3.96 2.83 -5.93
C LYS A 45 4.85 1.58 -5.94
N SER A 46 4.75 0.76 -6.98
CA SER A 46 5.54 -0.48 -7.07
C SER A 46 7.04 -0.20 -7.21
N SER A 47 7.44 0.93 -7.78
CA SER A 47 8.84 1.37 -7.81
C SER A 47 9.33 1.71 -6.40
N LEU A 48 8.54 2.44 -5.61
CA LEU A 48 8.85 2.72 -4.22
C LEU A 48 8.94 1.43 -3.41
N MET A 49 7.94 0.53 -3.52
CA MET A 49 7.93 -0.75 -2.80
C MET A 49 9.14 -1.62 -3.12
N ARG A 50 9.52 -1.74 -4.41
CA ARG A 50 10.70 -2.51 -4.83
C ARG A 50 12.00 -1.89 -4.34
N THR A 51 12.10 -0.57 -4.31
CA THR A 51 13.28 0.12 -3.78
C THR A 51 13.41 -0.12 -2.27
N LEU A 52 12.33 0.02 -1.52
CA LEU A 52 12.28 -0.28 -0.09
C LEU A 52 12.56 -1.75 0.20
N ALA A 53 12.08 -2.65 -0.66
CA ALA A 53 12.37 -4.10 -0.55
C ALA A 53 13.79 -4.49 -0.99
N THR A 54 14.64 -3.54 -1.34
CA THR A 54 16.02 -3.77 -1.87
C THR A 54 16.06 -4.60 -3.15
N LEU A 55 14.98 -4.63 -3.92
CA LEU A 55 14.89 -5.33 -5.21
C LEU A 55 15.38 -4.47 -6.38
N GLN A 56 15.58 -3.19 -6.16
CA GLN A 56 16.18 -2.24 -7.08
C GLN A 56 16.89 -1.13 -6.32
N THR A 57 17.90 -0.53 -6.95
CA THR A 57 18.65 0.60 -6.40
C THR A 57 18.00 1.91 -6.85
N PRO A 58 17.80 2.90 -5.96
CA PRO A 58 17.41 4.25 -6.35
C PRO A 58 18.57 4.95 -7.09
N ASP A 59 18.26 6.06 -7.76
CA ASP A 59 19.26 6.90 -8.42
C ASP A 59 19.77 8.01 -7.48
N GLY A 60 18.99 8.32 -6.44
CA GLY A 60 19.36 9.29 -5.39
C GLY A 60 18.43 9.19 -4.19
N GLY A 61 18.80 9.91 -3.14
CA GLY A 61 18.05 9.93 -1.88
C GLY A 61 18.60 8.95 -0.85
N ARG A 62 17.91 8.88 0.29
CA ARG A 62 18.31 8.10 1.46
C ARG A 62 17.14 7.32 2.03
N ILE A 63 17.41 6.13 2.53
CA ILE A 63 16.43 5.28 3.21
C ILE A 63 17.04 4.79 4.52
N GLN A 64 16.35 4.99 5.64
CA GLN A 64 16.76 4.49 6.96
C GLN A 64 15.62 3.71 7.61
N LEU A 65 15.93 2.57 8.21
CA LEU A 65 15.04 1.85 9.11
C LEU A 65 15.64 1.84 10.52
N ASP A 66 14.92 2.41 11.48
CA ASP A 66 15.36 2.55 12.87
C ASP A 66 16.79 3.14 12.99
N GLY A 67 17.11 4.13 12.13
CA GLY A 67 18.40 4.82 12.09
C GLY A 67 19.51 4.10 11.31
N VAL A 68 19.27 2.90 10.79
CA VAL A 68 20.24 2.17 9.96
C VAL A 68 20.00 2.48 8.48
N ASP A 69 21.07 2.88 7.78
CA ASP A 69 21.01 3.15 6.34
C ASP A 69 20.82 1.86 5.55
N VAL A 70 19.69 1.76 4.86
CA VAL A 70 19.27 0.58 4.09
C VAL A 70 20.13 0.37 2.84
N LEU A 71 20.64 1.44 2.25
CA LEU A 71 21.45 1.36 1.03
C LEU A 71 22.88 0.93 1.34
N ALA A 72 23.40 1.29 2.53
CA ALA A 72 24.72 0.88 3.00
C ALA A 72 24.72 -0.55 3.57
N ASP A 73 23.67 -0.97 4.27
CA ASP A 73 23.50 -2.32 4.82
C ASP A 73 22.13 -2.92 4.45
N PRO A 74 21.95 -3.36 3.20
CA PRO A 74 20.69 -3.95 2.74
C PRO A 74 20.37 -5.28 3.44
N ASP A 75 21.37 -6.01 3.93
CA ASP A 75 21.15 -7.29 4.60
C ASP A 75 20.57 -7.13 6.00
N HIS A 76 20.86 -6.00 6.68
CA HIS A 76 20.19 -5.63 7.91
C HIS A 76 18.68 -5.49 7.71
N LEU A 77 18.28 -4.80 6.64
CA LEU A 77 16.87 -4.68 6.29
C LEU A 77 16.26 -6.03 5.89
N ARG A 78 16.91 -6.80 5.01
CA ARG A 78 16.36 -8.08 4.48
C ARG A 78 15.99 -9.07 5.59
N ARG A 79 16.78 -9.11 6.67
CA ARG A 79 16.46 -9.93 7.85
C ARG A 79 15.20 -9.48 8.59
N ARG A 80 14.85 -8.20 8.51
CA ARG A 80 13.75 -7.54 9.23
C ARG A 80 12.57 -7.14 8.33
N LEU A 81 12.68 -7.45 7.04
CA LEU A 81 11.68 -7.11 6.02
C LEU A 81 10.74 -8.28 5.78
N GLY A 82 9.45 -8.01 5.78
CA GLY A 82 8.44 -8.82 5.12
C GLY A 82 8.02 -8.16 3.82
N TYR A 83 7.91 -8.91 2.74
CA TYR A 83 7.42 -8.39 1.47
C TYR A 83 6.38 -9.31 0.87
N LEU A 84 5.16 -8.79 0.70
CA LEU A 84 4.09 -9.45 -0.01
C LEU A 84 3.90 -8.74 -1.36
N PRO A 85 4.40 -9.30 -2.46
CA PRO A 85 4.23 -8.73 -3.79
C PRO A 85 2.81 -8.93 -4.31
N GLN A 86 2.44 -8.16 -5.32
CA GLN A 86 1.17 -8.30 -6.03
C GLN A 86 0.98 -9.72 -6.61
N HIS A 87 2.05 -10.31 -7.14
CA HIS A 87 2.05 -11.68 -7.66
C HIS A 87 3.01 -12.56 -6.87
N ILE A 88 2.51 -13.67 -6.36
CA ILE A 88 3.30 -14.67 -5.65
C ILE A 88 3.68 -15.75 -6.65
N GLY A 89 4.97 -16.02 -6.78
CA GLY A 89 5.50 -17.06 -7.66
C GLY A 89 5.06 -18.46 -7.22
N ALA A 90 4.90 -19.36 -8.16
CA ALA A 90 4.81 -20.78 -7.87
C ALA A 90 6.20 -21.33 -7.53
N TYR A 91 6.25 -22.24 -6.56
CA TYR A 91 7.48 -22.93 -6.15
C TYR A 91 7.30 -24.44 -6.41
N PRO A 92 7.61 -24.92 -7.63
CA PRO A 92 7.44 -26.32 -7.98
C PRO A 92 8.27 -27.25 -7.09
N GLY A 93 7.72 -28.40 -6.72
CA GLY A 93 8.41 -29.41 -5.95
C GLY A 93 8.65 -29.06 -4.46
N MET A 94 8.04 -27.99 -3.95
CA MET A 94 8.23 -27.58 -2.55
C MET A 94 6.90 -27.41 -1.84
N SER A 95 6.81 -27.97 -0.62
CA SER A 95 5.67 -27.75 0.27
C SER A 95 5.77 -26.39 0.97
N ALA A 96 4.62 -25.86 1.43
CA ALA A 96 4.59 -24.63 2.19
C ALA A 96 5.47 -24.70 3.45
N ARG A 97 5.41 -25.80 4.19
CA ARG A 97 6.25 -26.04 5.37
C ARG A 97 7.74 -25.93 5.03
N THR A 98 8.18 -26.61 3.97
CA THR A 98 9.59 -26.60 3.56
C THR A 98 10.04 -25.19 3.15
N LEU A 99 9.22 -24.47 2.42
CA LEU A 99 9.55 -23.11 1.98
C LEU A 99 9.63 -22.15 3.17
N LEU A 100 8.66 -22.16 4.07
CA LEU A 100 8.66 -21.29 5.25
C LEU A 100 9.87 -21.59 6.15
N ASP A 101 10.24 -22.88 6.39
CA ASP A 101 11.43 -23.25 7.17
C ASP A 101 12.72 -22.73 6.50
N ARG A 102 12.84 -22.84 5.18
CA ARG A 102 13.99 -22.29 4.44
C ARG A 102 14.09 -20.77 4.56
N PHE A 103 12.96 -20.06 4.43
CA PHE A 103 12.95 -18.60 4.56
C PHE A 103 13.25 -18.16 6.00
N ALA A 104 12.76 -18.89 7.01
CA ALA A 104 13.11 -18.64 8.41
C ALA A 104 14.62 -18.79 8.64
N TRP A 105 15.21 -19.85 8.08
CA TRP A 105 16.66 -20.04 8.15
C TRP A 105 17.42 -18.91 7.46
N LEU A 106 17.03 -18.48 6.25
CA LEU A 106 17.64 -17.37 5.53
C LEU A 106 17.56 -16.05 6.31
N LYS A 107 16.53 -15.87 7.13
CA LYS A 107 16.38 -14.72 8.03
C LYS A 107 17.17 -14.86 9.35
N GLY A 108 17.97 -15.89 9.49
CA GLY A 108 18.86 -16.08 10.63
C GLY A 108 18.25 -16.86 11.80
N ARG A 109 17.08 -17.49 11.65
CA ARG A 109 16.53 -18.43 12.61
C ARG A 109 17.31 -19.75 12.52
N THR A 110 18.36 -19.92 13.31
CA THR A 110 19.24 -21.08 13.22
C THR A 110 18.74 -22.30 13.99
N ASP A 111 18.00 -22.09 15.11
CA ASP A 111 17.43 -23.18 15.88
C ASP A 111 16.29 -23.89 15.12
N ARG A 112 16.38 -25.22 15.02
CA ARG A 112 15.41 -26.03 14.26
C ARG A 112 14.04 -26.12 14.97
N GLY A 113 14.05 -26.14 16.30
CA GLY A 113 12.83 -26.22 17.10
C GLY A 113 12.02 -24.92 16.97
N GLU A 114 12.68 -23.78 17.19
CA GLU A 114 12.07 -22.45 17.02
C GLU A 114 11.49 -22.26 15.62
N ARG A 115 12.24 -22.64 14.56
CA ARG A 115 11.73 -22.55 13.18
C ARG A 115 10.49 -23.40 12.97
N ARG A 116 10.51 -24.65 13.48
CA ARG A 116 9.34 -25.54 13.34
C ARG A 116 8.10 -24.94 13.99
N ASP A 117 8.26 -24.39 15.18
CA ASP A 117 7.15 -23.81 15.95
C ASP A 117 6.66 -22.51 15.31
N GLU A 118 7.56 -21.64 14.82
CA GLU A 118 7.22 -20.45 14.02
C GLU A 118 6.45 -20.83 12.75
N VAL A 119 6.96 -21.79 11.96
CA VAL A 119 6.32 -22.25 10.72
C VAL A 119 4.93 -22.82 11.00
N HIS A 120 4.78 -23.60 12.06
CA HIS A 120 3.48 -24.14 12.46
C HIS A 120 2.49 -23.04 12.80
N GLY A 121 2.87 -22.10 13.66
CA GLY A 121 2.02 -20.97 14.04
C GLY A 121 1.64 -20.08 12.84
N LEU A 122 2.56 -19.83 11.91
CA LEU A 122 2.27 -19.07 10.70
C LEU A 122 1.25 -19.79 9.79
N LEU A 123 1.39 -21.12 9.62
CA LEU A 123 0.46 -21.91 8.82
C LEU A 123 -0.94 -21.97 9.45
N GLU A 124 -1.03 -22.04 10.78
CA GLU A 124 -2.30 -21.93 11.50
C GLU A 124 -2.93 -20.55 11.32
N LYS A 125 -2.14 -19.48 11.52
CA LYS A 125 -2.59 -18.09 11.40
C LYS A 125 -3.23 -17.80 10.03
N VAL A 126 -2.70 -18.39 8.96
CA VAL A 126 -3.24 -18.22 7.60
C VAL A 126 -4.19 -19.35 7.18
N ASN A 127 -4.58 -20.25 8.09
CA ASN A 127 -5.46 -21.39 7.83
C ASN A 127 -4.97 -22.30 6.68
N LEU A 128 -3.68 -22.66 6.72
CA LEU A 128 -3.02 -23.57 5.78
C LEU A 128 -2.38 -24.78 6.48
N ALA A 129 -2.60 -25.00 7.78
CA ALA A 129 -2.00 -26.08 8.56
C ALA A 129 -2.28 -27.46 7.94
N GLN A 130 -3.51 -27.72 7.47
CA GLN A 130 -3.87 -28.99 6.82
C GLN A 130 -3.27 -29.20 5.43
N ALA A 131 -2.85 -28.10 4.78
CA ALA A 131 -2.24 -28.12 3.46
C ALA A 131 -0.72 -27.93 3.50
N ALA A 132 -0.13 -27.89 4.70
CA ALA A 132 1.27 -27.54 4.96
C ALA A 132 2.27 -28.37 4.14
N ASP A 133 1.99 -29.64 3.93
CA ASP A 133 2.89 -30.60 3.27
C ASP A 133 2.55 -30.79 1.78
N ARG A 134 1.52 -30.11 1.27
CA ARG A 134 1.22 -30.07 -0.18
C ARG A 134 2.15 -29.08 -0.89
N GLU A 135 2.44 -29.37 -2.15
CA GLU A 135 3.22 -28.45 -3.02
C GLU A 135 2.49 -27.11 -3.19
N VAL A 136 3.19 -26.00 -3.01
CA VAL A 136 2.66 -24.64 -3.18
C VAL A 136 2.14 -24.42 -4.59
N ALA A 137 2.77 -25.05 -5.60
CA ALA A 137 2.30 -24.99 -6.99
C ALA A 137 0.89 -25.58 -7.20
N SER A 138 0.40 -26.42 -6.27
CA SER A 138 -0.96 -26.99 -6.31
C SER A 138 -2.02 -26.17 -5.58
N TYR A 139 -1.64 -25.02 -5.02
CA TYR A 139 -2.54 -24.17 -4.26
C TYR A 139 -3.52 -23.42 -5.15
N SER A 140 -4.75 -23.23 -4.68
CA SER A 140 -5.68 -22.28 -5.29
C SER A 140 -5.15 -20.85 -5.15
N GLY A 141 -5.70 -19.90 -5.93
CA GLY A 141 -5.30 -18.48 -5.83
C GLY A 141 -5.40 -17.93 -4.40
N GLY A 142 -6.49 -18.20 -3.70
CA GLY A 142 -6.66 -17.79 -2.30
C GLY A 142 -5.68 -18.50 -1.34
N MET A 143 -5.39 -19.79 -1.54
CA MET A 143 -4.37 -20.50 -0.77
C MET A 143 -2.99 -19.92 -1.02
N LEU A 144 -2.64 -19.63 -2.28
CA LEU A 144 -1.36 -19.04 -2.65
C LEU A 144 -1.20 -17.65 -2.02
N ARG A 145 -2.27 -16.84 -2.01
CA ARG A 145 -2.27 -15.54 -1.36
C ARG A 145 -2.04 -15.65 0.15
N ARG A 146 -2.74 -16.55 0.83
CA ARG A 146 -2.55 -16.84 2.25
C ARG A 146 -1.15 -17.36 2.56
N PHE A 147 -0.59 -18.21 1.71
CA PHE A 147 0.81 -18.64 1.81
C PHE A 147 1.78 -17.46 1.69
N GLY A 148 1.55 -16.54 0.76
CA GLY A 148 2.36 -15.32 0.61
C GLY A 148 2.35 -14.45 1.86
N ILE A 149 1.22 -14.36 2.55
CA ILE A 149 1.12 -13.67 3.86
C ILE A 149 2.01 -14.36 4.88
N ALA A 150 1.88 -15.69 5.04
CA ALA A 150 2.73 -16.45 5.95
C ALA A 150 4.22 -16.24 5.64
N LEU A 151 4.60 -16.27 4.35
CA LEU A 151 5.96 -16.05 3.90
C LEU A 151 6.47 -14.65 4.24
N ALA A 152 5.65 -13.61 4.06
CA ALA A 152 6.00 -12.25 4.41
C ALA A 152 6.17 -12.03 5.93
N LEU A 153 5.49 -12.82 6.75
CA LEU A 153 5.54 -12.73 8.21
C LEU A 153 6.68 -13.54 8.85
N VAL A 154 7.36 -14.41 8.09
CA VAL A 154 8.51 -15.18 8.58
C VAL A 154 9.55 -14.23 9.21
N GLY A 155 10.07 -14.58 10.36
CA GLY A 155 11.11 -13.85 11.09
C GLY A 155 10.60 -12.63 11.85
N ALA A 156 9.28 -12.47 12.04
CA ALA A 156 8.67 -11.33 12.72
C ALA A 156 9.21 -9.98 12.20
N PRO A 157 8.84 -9.56 11.00
CA PRO A 157 9.44 -8.41 10.34
C PRO A 157 9.18 -7.10 11.10
N ARG A 158 10.18 -6.21 11.11
CA ARG A 158 10.04 -4.83 11.60
C ARG A 158 9.38 -3.91 10.57
N LEU A 159 9.57 -4.21 9.29
CA LEU A 159 8.91 -3.55 8.17
C LEU A 159 8.19 -4.60 7.32
N LEU A 160 6.89 -4.50 7.18
CA LEU A 160 6.07 -5.31 6.28
C LEU A 160 5.59 -4.44 5.11
N ILE A 161 6.01 -4.76 3.92
CA ILE A 161 5.57 -4.12 2.68
C ILE A 161 4.52 -5.02 2.03
N VAL A 162 3.38 -4.44 1.69
CA VAL A 162 2.23 -5.16 1.13
C VAL A 162 1.77 -4.43 -0.12
N ASP A 163 1.99 -5.04 -1.29
CA ASP A 163 1.69 -4.42 -2.58
C ASP A 163 0.39 -5.00 -3.16
N GLU A 164 -0.66 -4.17 -3.20
CA GLU A 164 -2.01 -4.48 -3.70
C GLU A 164 -2.59 -5.83 -3.18
N PRO A 165 -2.71 -6.00 -1.86
CA PRO A 165 -2.98 -7.32 -1.28
C PRO A 165 -4.39 -7.84 -1.48
N THR A 166 -5.37 -6.96 -1.65
CA THR A 166 -6.80 -7.28 -1.62
C THR A 166 -7.37 -7.60 -3.00
N ALA A 167 -6.58 -7.38 -4.06
CA ALA A 167 -7.00 -7.68 -5.41
C ALA A 167 -7.35 -9.18 -5.59
N GLY A 168 -8.60 -9.47 -5.95
CA GLY A 168 -9.07 -10.84 -6.19
C GLY A 168 -9.40 -11.68 -4.96
N LEU A 169 -9.41 -11.08 -3.75
CA LEU A 169 -9.91 -11.74 -2.54
C LEU A 169 -11.43 -11.57 -2.43
N ASP A 170 -12.10 -12.62 -1.94
CA ASP A 170 -13.48 -12.48 -1.50
C ASP A 170 -13.59 -11.64 -0.22
N PRO A 171 -14.79 -11.12 0.14
CA PRO A 171 -14.95 -10.26 1.32
C PRO A 171 -14.52 -10.91 2.64
N ALA A 172 -14.71 -12.21 2.80
CA ALA A 172 -14.35 -12.92 4.03
C ALA A 172 -12.82 -13.09 4.13
N GLU A 173 -12.16 -13.42 3.02
CA GLU A 173 -10.70 -13.49 2.95
C GLU A 173 -10.05 -12.12 3.17
N ARG A 174 -10.63 -11.05 2.56
CA ARG A 174 -10.19 -9.66 2.76
C ARG A 174 -10.25 -9.27 4.23
N ASN A 175 -11.35 -9.53 4.91
CA ASN A 175 -11.51 -9.22 6.34
C ASN A 175 -10.48 -9.98 7.20
N ARG A 176 -10.27 -11.27 6.96
CA ARG A 176 -9.23 -12.04 7.68
C ARG A 176 -7.84 -11.47 7.46
N PHE A 177 -7.54 -11.08 6.23
CA PHE A 177 -6.27 -10.45 5.91
C PHE A 177 -6.08 -9.13 6.66
N HIS A 178 -7.11 -8.30 6.72
CA HIS A 178 -7.10 -7.05 7.47
C HIS A 178 -6.80 -7.29 8.96
N HIS A 179 -7.38 -8.31 9.57
CA HIS A 179 -7.08 -8.67 10.98
C HIS A 179 -5.61 -9.06 11.18
N VAL A 180 -5.06 -9.89 10.27
CA VAL A 180 -3.64 -10.28 10.34
C VAL A 180 -2.72 -9.06 10.22
N LEU A 181 -3.01 -8.13 9.30
CA LEU A 181 -2.22 -6.91 9.17
C LEU A 181 -2.32 -6.02 10.39
N ALA A 182 -3.51 -5.87 10.98
CA ALA A 182 -3.72 -5.06 12.18
C ALA A 182 -2.94 -5.62 13.40
N GLU A 183 -2.89 -6.94 13.55
CA GLU A 183 -2.07 -7.57 14.59
C GLU A 183 -0.57 -7.29 14.39
N VAL A 184 -0.07 -7.43 13.17
CA VAL A 184 1.34 -7.15 12.86
C VAL A 184 1.69 -5.68 13.06
N ALA A 185 0.78 -4.79 12.72
CA ALA A 185 0.96 -3.34 12.85
C ALA A 185 1.05 -2.85 14.30
N ALA A 186 0.71 -3.68 15.29
CA ALA A 186 0.91 -3.33 16.70
C ALA A 186 2.40 -3.13 17.04
N ASP A 187 3.30 -3.94 16.46
CA ASP A 187 4.73 -3.94 16.77
C ASP A 187 5.63 -3.57 15.59
N ALA A 188 5.10 -3.59 14.36
CA ALA A 188 5.83 -3.35 13.13
C ALA A 188 5.31 -2.13 12.35
N ILE A 189 6.09 -1.70 11.36
CA ILE A 189 5.64 -0.79 10.31
C ILE A 189 5.00 -1.64 9.22
N VAL A 190 3.73 -1.38 8.90
CA VAL A 190 3.05 -2.02 7.77
C VAL A 190 2.76 -0.97 6.71
N LEU A 191 3.45 -1.05 5.58
CA LEU A 191 3.28 -0.15 4.45
C LEU A 191 2.37 -0.83 3.42
N LEU A 192 1.13 -0.35 3.34
CA LEU A 192 0.08 -0.87 2.44
C LEU A 192 0.02 -0.04 1.17
N SER A 193 0.38 -0.62 0.03
CA SER A 193 0.21 -0.01 -1.29
C SER A 193 -1.10 -0.46 -1.92
N THR A 194 -1.95 0.49 -2.31
CA THR A 194 -3.23 0.19 -2.96
C THR A 194 -3.71 1.37 -3.81
N HIS A 195 -4.62 1.09 -4.72
CA HIS A 195 -5.41 2.10 -5.42
C HIS A 195 -6.86 2.16 -4.90
N ILE A 196 -7.20 1.34 -3.89
CA ILE A 196 -8.53 1.25 -3.29
C ILE A 196 -8.57 2.15 -2.05
N VAL A 197 -9.29 3.26 -2.13
CA VAL A 197 -9.40 4.26 -1.05
C VAL A 197 -9.96 3.66 0.22
N GLU A 198 -10.98 2.81 0.10
CA GLU A 198 -11.66 2.16 1.22
C GLU A 198 -10.72 1.29 2.07
N ASP A 199 -9.73 0.58 1.46
CA ASP A 199 -8.73 -0.18 2.21
C ASP A 199 -7.90 0.72 3.12
N VAL A 200 -7.47 1.86 2.60
CA VAL A 200 -6.66 2.82 3.34
C VAL A 200 -7.47 3.49 4.44
N GLU A 201 -8.70 3.89 4.15
CA GLU A 201 -9.59 4.56 5.11
C GLU A 201 -9.90 3.67 6.31
N ASN A 202 -10.11 2.37 6.08
CA ASN A 202 -10.47 1.42 7.13
C ASN A 202 -9.27 0.92 7.95
N LEU A 203 -8.07 0.86 7.37
CA LEU A 203 -6.92 0.21 7.99
C LEU A 203 -5.84 1.16 8.45
N CYS A 204 -5.66 2.29 7.77
CA CYS A 204 -4.47 3.12 7.94
C CYS A 204 -4.76 4.35 8.81
N ARG A 205 -3.94 4.53 9.85
CA ARG A 205 -4.02 5.76 10.67
C ARG A 205 -3.52 6.98 9.93
N ARG A 206 -2.52 6.80 9.08
CA ARG A 206 -1.94 7.84 8.22
C ARG A 206 -1.75 7.29 6.82
N LEU A 207 -1.75 8.16 5.85
CA LEU A 207 -1.53 7.80 4.46
C LEU A 207 -0.79 8.90 3.71
N ALA A 208 -0.19 8.51 2.60
CA ALA A 208 0.30 9.42 1.57
C ALA A 208 -0.39 9.10 0.22
N ILE A 209 -0.66 10.15 -0.55
CA ILE A 209 -1.11 10.02 -1.94
C ILE A 209 0.09 10.27 -2.84
N LEU A 210 0.44 9.25 -3.64
CA LEU A 210 1.52 9.30 -4.62
C LEU A 210 0.94 9.55 -6.02
N ALA A 211 1.41 10.57 -6.71
CA ALA A 211 1.07 10.85 -8.10
C ALA A 211 2.30 11.34 -8.86
N ALA A 212 2.50 10.87 -10.07
CA ALA A 212 3.64 11.23 -10.93
C ALA A 212 5.01 11.15 -10.22
N GLY A 213 5.21 10.12 -9.39
CA GLY A 213 6.44 9.88 -8.65
C GLY A 213 6.67 10.80 -7.44
N ARG A 214 5.68 11.60 -7.01
CA ARG A 214 5.77 12.54 -5.88
C ARG A 214 4.68 12.29 -4.86
N ILE A 215 4.97 12.56 -3.59
CA ILE A 215 3.91 12.65 -2.57
C ILE A 215 3.20 13.99 -2.78
N VAL A 216 1.89 13.93 -3.05
CA VAL A 216 1.05 15.10 -3.31
C VAL A 216 0.15 15.46 -2.13
N ALA A 217 -0.08 14.51 -1.22
CA ALA A 217 -0.76 14.76 0.05
C ALA A 217 -0.30 13.71 1.07
N GLU A 218 -0.20 14.08 2.34
CA GLU A 218 0.14 13.19 3.44
C GLU A 218 -0.56 13.65 4.73
N GLY A 219 -1.11 12.71 5.49
CA GLY A 219 -1.79 12.99 6.76
C GLY A 219 -2.64 11.84 7.25
N THR A 220 -3.40 12.08 8.32
CA THR A 220 -4.53 11.24 8.70
C THR A 220 -5.71 11.48 7.75
N PRO A 221 -6.64 10.52 7.58
CA PRO A 221 -7.86 10.76 6.79
C PRO A 221 -8.58 12.04 7.19
N ALA A 222 -8.72 12.30 8.48
CA ALA A 222 -9.40 13.50 9.00
C ALA A 222 -8.66 14.80 8.63
N GLU A 223 -7.32 14.85 8.77
CA GLU A 223 -6.50 15.99 8.37
C GLU A 223 -6.62 16.29 6.87
N LEU A 224 -6.67 15.25 6.05
CA LEU A 224 -6.77 15.38 4.60
C LEU A 224 -8.17 15.80 4.13
N ILE A 225 -9.22 15.35 4.83
CA ILE A 225 -10.62 15.67 4.51
C ILE A 225 -11.01 17.10 4.95
N ALA A 226 -10.50 17.56 6.09
CA ALA A 226 -10.89 18.83 6.71
C ALA A 226 -10.87 20.05 5.76
N PRO A 227 -9.86 20.25 4.87
CA PRO A 227 -9.83 21.38 3.94
C PRO A 227 -10.96 21.42 2.91
N TYR A 228 -11.68 20.32 2.71
CA TYR A 228 -12.75 20.18 1.73
C TYR A 228 -14.15 20.39 2.33
N CYS A 229 -14.27 20.48 3.66
CA CYS A 229 -15.52 20.70 4.34
C CYS A 229 -16.19 22.03 3.88
N GLY A 230 -17.45 21.96 3.48
CA GLY A 230 -18.22 23.11 2.97
C GLY A 230 -17.83 23.58 1.57
N ARG A 231 -16.97 22.84 0.86
CA ARG A 231 -16.49 23.19 -0.49
C ARG A 231 -16.84 22.15 -1.55
N LEU A 232 -17.46 21.05 -1.18
CA LEU A 232 -17.88 20.01 -2.12
C LEU A 232 -19.41 20.07 -2.29
N TRP A 233 -19.80 19.92 -3.52
CA TRP A 233 -21.19 19.96 -3.95
C TRP A 233 -21.47 18.76 -4.86
N HIS A 234 -22.67 18.19 -4.76
CA HIS A 234 -23.07 17.09 -5.63
C HIS A 234 -24.40 17.35 -6.30
N CYS A 235 -24.57 16.79 -7.50
CA CYS A 235 -25.86 16.68 -8.18
C CYS A 235 -25.93 15.35 -8.95
N VAL A 236 -27.14 14.95 -9.33
CA VAL A 236 -27.38 13.85 -10.26
C VAL A 236 -27.68 14.44 -11.64
N VAL A 237 -26.83 14.10 -12.61
CA VAL A 237 -26.98 14.52 -14.01
C VAL A 237 -27.62 13.38 -14.80
N PRO A 238 -28.81 13.57 -15.42
CA PRO A 238 -29.42 12.54 -16.27
C PRO A 238 -28.49 12.10 -17.39
N ARG A 239 -28.58 10.83 -17.80
CA ARG A 239 -27.73 10.25 -18.87
C ARG A 239 -27.83 10.97 -20.22
N SER A 240 -28.93 11.68 -20.45
CA SER A 240 -29.18 12.46 -21.67
C SER A 240 -28.47 13.81 -21.71
N GLN A 241 -27.86 14.23 -20.61
CA GLN A 241 -27.20 15.53 -20.49
C GLN A 241 -25.68 15.38 -20.40
N PRO A 242 -24.91 16.34 -20.97
CA PRO A 242 -23.47 16.37 -20.79
C PRO A 242 -23.11 16.65 -19.32
N LEU A 243 -22.01 16.06 -18.84
CA LEU A 243 -21.51 16.33 -17.50
C LEU A 243 -20.90 17.74 -17.44
N PRO A 244 -21.19 18.52 -16.39
CA PRO A 244 -20.49 19.78 -16.13
C PRO A 244 -19.02 19.52 -15.78
N PRO A 245 -18.16 20.55 -15.75
CA PRO A 245 -16.84 20.43 -15.14
C PRO A 245 -16.96 19.87 -13.72
N HIS A 246 -16.22 18.81 -13.40
CA HIS A 246 -16.38 18.07 -12.15
C HIS A 246 -15.04 17.55 -11.62
N LEU A 247 -15.01 17.28 -10.34
CA LEU A 247 -13.89 16.62 -9.68
C LEU A 247 -13.86 15.14 -10.05
N HIS A 248 -14.98 14.44 -9.80
CA HIS A 248 -15.21 13.08 -10.28
C HIS A 248 -16.70 12.82 -10.47
N ALA A 249 -17.05 11.76 -11.18
CA ALA A 249 -18.41 11.34 -11.41
C ALA A 249 -18.55 9.82 -11.34
N THR A 250 -19.63 9.36 -10.69
CA THR A 250 -19.93 7.91 -10.57
C THR A 250 -21.26 7.62 -11.24
N ALA A 251 -21.28 6.63 -12.12
CA ALA A 251 -22.51 6.20 -12.78
C ALA A 251 -23.48 5.53 -11.82
N SER A 252 -24.79 5.84 -11.94
CA SER A 252 -25.88 5.21 -11.21
C SER A 252 -27.04 4.86 -12.15
N PRO A 253 -28.02 4.07 -11.70
CA PRO A 253 -29.24 3.81 -12.48
C PRO A 253 -29.98 5.08 -12.91
N GLU A 254 -29.97 6.11 -12.10
CA GLU A 254 -30.69 7.38 -12.31
C GLU A 254 -29.92 8.38 -13.19
N GLY A 255 -28.60 8.18 -13.35
CA GLY A 255 -27.73 9.09 -14.08
C GLY A 255 -26.29 9.04 -13.55
N SER A 256 -25.60 10.16 -13.55
CA SER A 256 -24.26 10.29 -12.99
C SER A 256 -24.29 11.15 -11.75
N HIS A 257 -23.82 10.63 -10.62
CA HIS A 257 -23.52 11.43 -9.43
C HIS A 257 -22.24 12.22 -9.69
N VAL A 258 -22.36 13.52 -9.76
CA VAL A 258 -21.27 14.45 -10.08
C VAL A 258 -20.85 15.19 -8.83
N ILE A 259 -19.56 15.19 -8.51
CA ILE A 259 -18.97 15.93 -7.39
C ILE A 259 -18.14 17.08 -7.95
N VAL A 260 -18.35 18.27 -7.39
CA VAL A 260 -17.66 19.50 -7.79
C VAL A 260 -17.00 20.15 -6.57
N LEU A 261 -15.78 20.62 -6.74
CA LEU A 261 -15.06 21.43 -5.76
C LEU A 261 -15.28 22.92 -6.09
N ALA A 262 -16.04 23.64 -5.26
CA ALA A 262 -16.33 25.05 -5.45
C ALA A 262 -16.58 25.75 -4.11
N GLN A 263 -16.37 27.07 -4.05
CA GLN A 263 -16.65 27.88 -2.84
C GLN A 263 -18.17 28.01 -2.56
N GLN A 264 -18.98 27.94 -3.62
CA GLN A 264 -20.45 28.02 -3.56
C GLN A 264 -21.05 27.01 -4.53
N ALA A 265 -22.32 26.67 -4.34
CA ALA A 265 -23.05 25.81 -5.27
C ALA A 265 -22.97 26.36 -6.71
N PRO A 266 -22.51 25.55 -7.69
CA PRO A 266 -22.41 26.02 -9.08
C PRO A 266 -23.76 26.45 -9.70
N ASP A 267 -24.83 25.75 -9.34
CA ASP A 267 -26.21 26.09 -9.70
C ASP A 267 -27.20 25.48 -8.68
N PRO A 268 -28.51 25.81 -8.72
CA PRO A 268 -29.51 25.36 -7.74
C PRO A 268 -29.71 23.82 -7.66
N ARG A 269 -29.23 23.04 -8.61
CA ARG A 269 -29.34 21.58 -8.59
C ARG A 269 -28.30 20.94 -7.65
N PHE A 270 -27.23 21.67 -7.33
CA PHE A 270 -26.16 21.18 -6.48
C PHE A 270 -26.52 21.37 -5.00
N VAL A 271 -26.39 20.29 -4.25
CA VAL A 271 -26.53 20.28 -2.80
C VAL A 271 -25.19 20.01 -2.11
N PRO A 272 -25.00 20.46 -0.85
CA PRO A 272 -23.77 20.21 -0.12
C PRO A 272 -23.43 18.72 -0.06
N HIS A 273 -22.15 18.39 -0.31
CA HIS A 273 -21.60 17.05 -0.20
C HIS A 273 -20.68 16.93 1.02
N LEU A 274 -20.87 15.88 1.81
CA LEU A 274 -19.95 15.57 2.92
C LEU A 274 -18.66 14.96 2.35
N PRO A 275 -17.51 15.62 2.57
CA PRO A 275 -16.24 15.14 2.01
C PRO A 275 -15.87 13.74 2.51
N ARG A 276 -15.31 12.95 1.62
CA ARG A 276 -14.73 11.62 1.87
C ARG A 276 -13.28 11.57 1.41
N LEU A 277 -12.53 10.59 1.85
CA LEU A 277 -11.16 10.39 1.41
C LEU A 277 -11.05 10.18 -0.11
N GLU A 278 -12.08 9.62 -0.73
CA GLU A 278 -12.16 9.48 -2.19
C GLU A 278 -12.17 10.84 -2.91
N ASP A 279 -12.89 11.82 -2.39
CA ASP A 279 -12.93 13.19 -2.96
C ASP A 279 -11.54 13.85 -2.86
N VAL A 280 -10.87 13.68 -1.72
CA VAL A 280 -9.49 14.16 -1.52
C VAL A 280 -8.54 13.51 -2.53
N TYR A 281 -8.67 12.20 -2.74
CA TYR A 281 -7.84 11.46 -3.70
C TYR A 281 -7.98 12.05 -5.12
N TYR A 282 -9.21 12.25 -5.61
CA TYR A 282 -9.43 12.85 -6.93
C TYR A 282 -8.94 14.29 -7.00
N ALA A 283 -9.12 15.09 -5.94
CA ALA A 283 -8.62 16.46 -5.89
C ALA A 283 -7.10 16.53 -5.96
N ALA A 284 -6.40 15.66 -5.21
CA ALA A 284 -4.95 15.58 -5.23
C ALA A 284 -4.41 15.16 -6.61
N LEU A 285 -5.07 14.22 -7.29
CA LEU A 285 -4.70 13.82 -8.64
C LEU A 285 -4.93 14.94 -9.67
N ALA A 286 -6.05 15.65 -9.60
CA ALA A 286 -6.35 16.76 -10.50
C ALA A 286 -5.30 17.88 -10.36
N GLN A 287 -4.92 18.22 -9.13
CA GLN A 287 -3.88 19.21 -8.86
C GLN A 287 -2.50 18.75 -9.35
N ALA A 288 -2.15 17.48 -9.15
CA ALA A 288 -0.89 16.94 -9.66
C ALA A 288 -0.81 17.00 -11.19
N HIS A 289 -1.90 16.73 -11.90
CA HIS A 289 -1.97 16.86 -13.35
C HIS A 289 -1.84 18.32 -13.82
N ALA A 290 -2.50 19.27 -13.13
CA ALA A 290 -2.38 20.69 -13.45
C ALA A 290 -0.94 21.19 -13.28
N ASN A 291 -0.29 20.85 -12.17
CA ASN A 291 1.10 21.22 -11.89
C ASN A 291 2.08 20.60 -12.92
N ALA A 292 1.82 19.39 -13.39
CA ALA A 292 2.63 18.74 -14.43
C ALA A 292 2.47 19.41 -15.81
N ALA A 293 1.27 19.90 -16.13
CA ALA A 293 1.00 20.61 -17.37
C ALA A 293 1.62 22.01 -17.40
N GLU A 294 1.75 22.68 -16.24
CA GLU A 294 2.41 24.00 -16.12
C GLU A 294 3.94 23.89 -16.18
N ALA A 295 4.51 22.71 -15.87
CA ALA A 295 5.96 22.48 -15.85
C ALA A 295 6.53 21.96 -17.19
N ALA A 296 5.67 21.60 -18.15
CA ALA A 296 6.02 21.06 -19.48
C ALA A 296 5.98 22.13 -20.57
#